data_01dde160a2c69188b48362ca58363133
#
_entry.id   01dde160a2c69188b48362ca58363133
#
_cell.length_a   1.000
_cell.length_b   1.000
_cell.length_c   1.000
_cell.angle_alpha   90.00
_cell.angle_beta   90.00
_cell.angle_gamma   90.00
#
_symmetry.space_group_name_H-M   'P 1'
#
loop_
_entity.id
_entity.type
_entity.pdbx_description
1 polymer ?
#
loop_
_entity_poly.entity_id
_entity_poly.type
_entity_poly.pdbx_seq_one_letter_code
_entity_poly.pdbx_strand_id
1 'polypeptide(L)'
;MSSPFFSEEHDILRRHIRKFVENELAPHADEWEAAEGFPSEVFRRLGEAGLLGLRYPEEYGGQGGDYFASIVLAEELARSNASGLPTAVAVHTEMAMPPILQFGTEEQKQAYLVPGIRGEKIYALAMTEPNAGSDLAAIETKGRPDGDDWIINGAKLYITNGVRADMVVTAVRTGPEKWGGLTLFLIDKGTPGFTVAKKLDKIGLWSSDTAELVFQDCRVPASGVLGQVNHGFFHLMWELQGERLIGSAGAVAGAERALELALKFVNERSAFGRPIGKFQALRHRLADMATDLEAARQLVYTTAWRVQRGEQVLKEVSMCKLFSAQAAFRIADEALQMHGGAGYMSEYLISRVWRDTRALRIAAGTDEIMREIIAKQLGL
;
A
#
# COMPACT_ATOMS: atom_id res chain seq x y z
N MET A 1 -8.93 -25.77 9.17
CA MET A 1 -7.98 -25.69 10.32
C MET A 1 -7.70 -24.23 10.53
N SER A 2 -7.77 -23.75 11.78
CA SER A 2 -7.38 -22.37 12.09
C SER A 2 -5.88 -22.20 11.77
N SER A 3 -5.52 -21.12 11.09
CA SER A 3 -4.12 -20.79 10.83
C SER A 3 -3.40 -20.58 12.17
N PRO A 4 -2.18 -21.13 12.36
CA PRO A 4 -1.44 -20.97 13.61
C PRO A 4 -0.98 -19.51 13.87
N PHE A 5 -1.14 -18.64 12.89
CA PHE A 5 -0.73 -17.24 12.94
C PHE A 5 -1.81 -16.31 13.49
N PHE A 6 -3.08 -16.72 13.48
CA PHE A 6 -4.21 -15.89 13.91
C PHE A 6 -4.82 -16.42 15.20
N SER A 7 -5.08 -15.51 16.14
CA SER A 7 -5.82 -15.78 17.36
C SER A 7 -7.34 -15.65 17.15
N GLU A 8 -8.13 -16.02 18.16
CA GLU A 8 -9.58 -15.80 18.15
C GLU A 8 -9.95 -14.30 18.00
N GLU A 9 -9.14 -13.40 18.57
CA GLU A 9 -9.32 -11.95 18.43
C GLU A 9 -9.16 -11.50 16.97
N HIS A 10 -8.18 -12.04 16.23
CA HIS A 10 -8.04 -11.80 14.81
C HIS A 10 -9.23 -12.31 14.00
N ASP A 11 -9.80 -13.46 14.38
CA ASP A 11 -11.01 -13.99 13.71
C ASP A 11 -12.23 -13.10 13.99
N ILE A 12 -12.35 -12.53 15.19
CA ILE A 12 -13.41 -11.57 15.54
C ILE A 12 -13.21 -10.28 14.72
N LEU A 13 -11.99 -9.74 14.70
CA LEU A 13 -11.64 -8.56 13.92
C LEU A 13 -11.95 -8.76 12.43
N ARG A 14 -11.57 -9.92 11.87
CA ARG A 14 -11.84 -10.27 10.47
C ARG A 14 -13.33 -10.24 10.17
N ARG A 15 -14.16 -10.82 11.00
CA ARG A 15 -15.62 -10.79 10.82
C ARG A 15 -16.19 -9.37 10.89
N HIS A 16 -15.65 -8.55 11.80
CA HIS A 16 -16.05 -7.15 11.93
C HIS A 16 -15.70 -6.34 10.68
N ILE A 17 -14.44 -6.41 10.23
CA ILE A 17 -13.99 -5.71 9.04
C ILE A 17 -14.73 -6.19 7.80
N ARG A 18 -14.91 -7.51 7.64
CA ARG A 18 -15.65 -8.07 6.50
C ARG A 18 -17.06 -7.50 6.41
N LYS A 19 -17.78 -7.48 7.54
CA LYS A 19 -19.12 -6.89 7.58
C LYS A 19 -19.12 -5.41 7.20
N PHE A 20 -18.14 -4.67 7.68
CA PHE A 20 -17.96 -3.25 7.31
C PHE A 20 -17.71 -3.10 5.80
N VAL A 21 -16.79 -3.88 5.25
CA VAL A 21 -16.46 -3.85 3.81
C VAL A 21 -17.67 -4.21 2.95
N GLU A 22 -18.39 -5.28 3.28
CA GLU A 22 -19.55 -5.77 2.53
C GLU A 22 -20.72 -4.77 2.56
N ASN A 23 -20.95 -4.09 3.67
CA ASN A 23 -22.09 -3.18 3.82
C ASN A 23 -21.77 -1.74 3.38
N GLU A 24 -20.54 -1.27 3.63
CA GLU A 24 -20.20 0.14 3.57
C GLU A 24 -19.26 0.52 2.42
N LEU A 25 -18.52 -0.45 1.86
CA LEU A 25 -17.50 -0.17 0.84
C LEU A 25 -17.81 -0.87 -0.49
N ALA A 26 -17.99 -2.17 -0.48
CA ALA A 26 -18.17 -2.97 -1.71
C ALA A 26 -19.37 -2.54 -2.57
N PRO A 27 -20.51 -2.07 -2.01
CA PRO A 27 -21.64 -1.61 -2.82
C PRO A 27 -21.32 -0.37 -3.69
N HIS A 28 -20.30 0.41 -3.32
CA HIS A 28 -19.90 1.63 -4.02
C HIS A 28 -18.73 1.42 -4.99
N ALA A 29 -18.20 0.21 -5.12
CA ALA A 29 -16.98 -0.06 -5.89
C ALA A 29 -17.06 0.41 -7.34
N ASP A 30 -18.17 0.16 -8.02
CA ASP A 30 -18.35 0.53 -9.44
C ASP A 30 -18.49 2.05 -9.61
N GLU A 31 -19.18 2.71 -8.68
CA GLU A 31 -19.30 4.18 -8.64
C GLU A 31 -17.92 4.82 -8.46
N TRP A 32 -17.12 4.33 -7.50
CA TRP A 32 -15.79 4.87 -7.23
C TRP A 32 -14.79 4.62 -8.35
N GLU A 33 -14.88 3.48 -9.01
CA GLU A 33 -14.06 3.21 -10.20
C GLU A 33 -14.43 4.13 -11.37
N ALA A 34 -15.72 4.33 -11.61
CA ALA A 34 -16.20 5.23 -12.66
C ALA A 34 -15.86 6.71 -12.39
N ALA A 35 -15.88 7.11 -11.12
CA ALA A 35 -15.53 8.47 -10.69
C ALA A 35 -14.01 8.69 -10.58
N GLU A 36 -13.19 7.64 -10.78
CA GLU A 36 -11.74 7.66 -10.56
C GLU A 36 -11.34 8.21 -9.18
N GLY A 37 -12.08 7.79 -8.15
CA GLY A 37 -11.85 8.22 -6.78
C GLY A 37 -13.02 7.85 -5.86
N PHE A 38 -12.74 7.76 -4.57
CA PHE A 38 -13.76 7.60 -3.53
C PHE A 38 -13.79 8.84 -2.61
N PRO A 39 -14.92 9.11 -1.92
CA PRO A 39 -15.02 10.27 -1.02
C PRO A 39 -14.04 10.19 0.15
N SER A 40 -13.41 11.30 0.53
CA SER A 40 -12.51 11.38 1.70
C SER A 40 -13.20 11.01 3.01
N GLU A 41 -14.53 11.15 3.07
CA GLU A 41 -15.37 10.73 4.19
C GLU A 41 -15.19 9.24 4.56
N VAL A 42 -14.78 8.40 3.60
CA VAL A 42 -14.49 6.98 3.85
C VAL A 42 -13.36 6.80 4.88
N PHE A 43 -12.35 7.69 4.88
CA PHE A 43 -11.32 7.66 5.90
C PHE A 43 -11.88 7.95 7.28
N ARG A 44 -12.77 8.93 7.42
CA ARG A 44 -13.43 9.24 8.70
C ARG A 44 -14.25 8.05 9.19
N ARG A 45 -15.02 7.40 8.33
CA ARG A 45 -15.80 6.19 8.69
C ARG A 45 -14.91 5.01 9.11
N LEU A 46 -13.77 4.82 8.44
CA LEU A 46 -12.77 3.82 8.83
C LEU A 46 -12.14 4.17 10.20
N GLY A 47 -11.87 5.47 10.46
CA GLY A 47 -11.36 5.96 11.74
C GLY A 47 -12.38 5.75 12.87
N GLU A 48 -13.66 6.12 12.66
CA GLU A 48 -14.76 5.91 13.61
C GLU A 48 -14.96 4.40 13.94
N ALA A 49 -14.70 3.52 12.96
CA ALA A 49 -14.72 2.08 13.16
C ALA A 49 -13.42 1.54 13.82
N GLY A 50 -12.45 2.39 14.16
CA GLY A 50 -11.17 2.02 14.77
C GLY A 50 -10.17 1.33 13.83
N LEU A 51 -10.43 1.33 12.51
CA LEU A 51 -9.68 0.53 11.54
C LEU A 51 -8.38 1.20 11.06
N LEU A 52 -8.24 2.53 11.17
CA LEU A 52 -7.02 3.24 10.78
C LEU A 52 -5.93 3.21 11.85
N GLY A 53 -6.30 2.85 13.08
CA GLY A 53 -5.40 2.84 14.24
C GLY A 53 -5.08 1.47 14.80
N LEU A 54 -5.28 0.36 14.06
CA LEU A 54 -5.22 -1.00 14.61
C LEU A 54 -3.92 -1.31 15.37
N ARG A 55 -2.75 -0.90 14.85
CA ARG A 55 -1.43 -1.13 15.46
C ARG A 55 -0.88 0.06 16.25
N TYR A 56 -1.59 1.19 16.24
CA TYR A 56 -1.10 2.39 16.90
C TYR A 56 -1.38 2.33 18.41
N PRO A 57 -0.52 2.94 19.25
CA PRO A 57 -0.72 2.96 20.69
C PRO A 57 -2.04 3.62 21.10
N GLU A 58 -2.63 3.10 22.18
CA GLU A 58 -3.91 3.61 22.73
C GLU A 58 -3.81 5.07 23.15
N GLU A 59 -2.64 5.54 23.60
CA GLU A 59 -2.37 6.92 23.99
C GLU A 59 -2.60 7.94 22.84
N TYR A 60 -2.51 7.49 21.57
CA TYR A 60 -2.83 8.30 20.39
C TYR A 60 -4.22 7.98 19.80
N GLY A 61 -5.01 7.14 20.48
CA GLY A 61 -6.33 6.70 20.04
C GLY A 61 -6.33 5.46 19.15
N GLY A 62 -5.20 4.74 19.09
CA GLY A 62 -5.07 3.46 18.40
C GLY A 62 -5.67 2.30 19.22
N GLN A 63 -5.60 1.08 18.66
CA GLN A 63 -6.14 -0.14 19.28
C GLN A 63 -5.06 -1.01 19.95
N GLY A 64 -3.77 -0.64 19.86
CA GLY A 64 -2.66 -1.39 20.45
C GLY A 64 -2.48 -2.82 19.91
N GLY A 65 -3.08 -3.12 18.74
CA GLY A 65 -3.03 -4.45 18.14
C GLY A 65 -1.66 -4.82 17.57
N ASP A 66 -1.53 -6.05 17.17
CA ASP A 66 -0.30 -6.60 16.61
C ASP A 66 -0.21 -6.47 15.08
N TYR A 67 0.86 -7.03 14.48
CA TYR A 67 1.08 -6.94 13.03
C TYR A 67 0.02 -7.70 12.23
N PHE A 68 -0.56 -8.77 12.79
CA PHE A 68 -1.61 -9.56 12.14
C PHE A 68 -2.94 -8.81 12.06
N ALA A 69 -3.20 -7.83 12.94
CA ALA A 69 -4.35 -6.95 12.81
C ALA A 69 -4.31 -6.12 11.51
N SER A 70 -3.13 -5.59 11.12
CA SER A 70 -2.95 -4.90 9.83
C SER A 70 -3.08 -5.86 8.65
N ILE A 71 -2.59 -7.10 8.76
CA ILE A 71 -2.76 -8.13 7.71
C ILE A 71 -4.25 -8.42 7.51
N VAL A 72 -5.00 -8.62 8.59
CA VAL A 72 -6.46 -8.84 8.52
C VAL A 72 -7.16 -7.67 7.83
N LEU A 73 -6.77 -6.42 8.15
CA LEU A 73 -7.32 -5.24 7.48
C LEU A 73 -7.01 -5.25 5.98
N ALA A 74 -5.76 -5.48 5.60
CA ALA A 74 -5.34 -5.52 4.19
C ALA A 74 -6.10 -6.59 3.40
N GLU A 75 -6.27 -7.78 3.98
CA GLU A 75 -7.00 -8.89 3.37
C GLU A 75 -8.49 -8.59 3.18
N GLU A 76 -9.14 -8.05 4.20
CA GLU A 76 -10.57 -7.77 4.11
C GLU A 76 -10.87 -6.55 3.24
N LEU A 77 -10.03 -5.50 3.25
CA LEU A 77 -10.19 -4.36 2.36
C LEU A 77 -10.07 -4.74 0.87
N ALA A 78 -9.30 -5.77 0.53
CA ALA A 78 -9.21 -6.29 -0.85
C ALA A 78 -10.59 -6.78 -1.37
N ARG A 79 -11.50 -7.15 -0.47
CA ARG A 79 -12.89 -7.54 -0.80
C ARG A 79 -13.82 -6.37 -1.13
N SER A 80 -13.35 -5.13 -0.99
CA SER A 80 -14.10 -3.94 -1.42
C SER A 80 -14.37 -3.91 -2.93
N ASN A 81 -13.67 -4.71 -3.73
CA ASN A 81 -13.73 -4.74 -5.19
C ASN A 81 -13.30 -3.43 -5.89
N ALA A 82 -12.67 -2.52 -5.14
CA ALA A 82 -12.11 -1.24 -5.61
C ALA A 82 -10.69 -1.12 -5.08
N SER A 83 -9.71 -1.72 -5.77
CA SER A 83 -8.32 -1.91 -5.28
C SER A 83 -7.58 -0.59 -4.99
N GLY A 84 -8.03 0.52 -5.54
CA GLY A 84 -7.52 1.85 -5.20
C GLY A 84 -7.77 2.24 -3.74
N LEU A 85 -8.92 1.82 -3.15
CA LEU A 85 -9.24 2.11 -1.75
C LEU A 85 -8.27 1.45 -0.77
N PRO A 86 -8.04 0.11 -0.76
CA PRO A 86 -7.05 -0.50 0.12
C PRO A 86 -5.64 0.07 -0.09
N THR A 87 -5.29 0.44 -1.33
CA THR A 87 -4.00 1.11 -1.61
C THR A 87 -3.92 2.48 -0.93
N ALA A 88 -4.96 3.31 -1.04
CA ALA A 88 -5.00 4.62 -0.41
C ALA A 88 -4.96 4.54 1.12
N VAL A 89 -5.69 3.58 1.71
CA VAL A 89 -5.66 3.31 3.16
C VAL A 89 -4.27 2.86 3.59
N ALA A 90 -3.64 1.92 2.88
CA ALA A 90 -2.30 1.44 3.21
C ALA A 90 -1.24 2.56 3.14
N VAL A 91 -1.31 3.45 2.14
CA VAL A 91 -0.41 4.62 2.08
C VAL A 91 -0.56 5.49 3.33
N HIS A 92 -1.77 5.68 3.80
CA HIS A 92 -2.04 6.47 5.00
C HIS A 92 -1.53 5.76 6.27
N THR A 93 -2.00 4.51 6.51
CA THR A 93 -1.77 3.80 7.79
C THR A 93 -0.43 3.08 7.89
N GLU A 94 0.14 2.62 6.77
CA GLU A 94 1.32 1.75 6.76
C GLU A 94 2.56 2.39 6.14
N MET A 95 2.42 3.58 5.51
CA MET A 95 3.54 4.28 4.86
C MET A 95 3.76 5.68 5.45
N ALA A 96 2.73 6.54 5.50
CA ALA A 96 2.89 7.92 5.96
C ALA A 96 2.90 8.07 7.48
N MET A 97 2.06 7.33 8.19
CA MET A 97 1.94 7.43 9.65
C MET A 97 3.06 6.72 10.43
N PRO A 98 3.58 5.53 10.04
CA PRO A 98 4.60 4.84 10.82
C PRO A 98 5.88 5.65 11.07
N PRO A 99 6.44 6.40 10.10
CA PRO A 99 7.58 7.28 10.35
C PRO A 99 7.29 8.36 11.41
N ILE A 100 6.05 8.87 11.47
CA ILE A 100 5.64 9.86 12.49
C ILE A 100 5.65 9.22 13.87
N LEU A 101 5.10 8.01 14.01
CA LEU A 101 5.15 7.27 15.27
C LEU A 101 6.58 7.00 15.72
N GLN A 102 7.45 6.56 14.80
CA GLN A 102 8.80 6.10 15.12
C GLN A 102 9.79 7.25 15.36
N PHE A 103 9.71 8.32 14.57
CA PHE A 103 10.74 9.36 14.52
C PHE A 103 10.23 10.74 14.91
N GLY A 104 8.92 10.92 15.03
CA GLY A 104 8.30 12.21 15.37
C GLY A 104 8.50 12.62 16.83
N THR A 105 8.51 13.92 17.08
CA THR A 105 8.40 14.47 18.44
C THR A 105 7.00 14.22 18.99
N GLU A 106 6.82 14.39 20.31
CA GLU A 106 5.49 14.21 20.91
C GLU A 106 4.47 15.19 20.34
N GLU A 107 4.89 16.44 20.08
CA GLU A 107 4.04 17.45 19.44
C GLU A 107 3.62 17.02 18.02
N GLN A 108 4.54 16.46 17.25
CA GLN A 108 4.23 15.92 15.91
C GLN A 108 3.27 14.72 15.98
N LYS A 109 3.47 13.82 16.93
CA LYS A 109 2.57 12.67 17.12
C LYS A 109 1.16 13.14 17.48
N GLN A 110 1.02 14.08 18.41
CA GLN A 110 -0.29 14.65 18.75
C GLN A 110 -0.94 15.40 17.57
N ALA A 111 -0.16 16.15 16.79
CA ALA A 111 -0.67 16.96 15.69
C ALA A 111 -1.07 16.11 14.45
N TYR A 112 -0.44 14.96 14.26
CA TYR A 112 -0.63 14.15 13.05
C TYR A 112 -1.14 12.74 13.32
N LEU A 113 -0.64 11.96 14.31
CA LEU A 113 -1.14 10.61 14.52
C LEU A 113 -2.59 10.62 14.99
N VAL A 114 -2.93 11.45 15.96
CA VAL A 114 -4.29 11.47 16.53
C VAL A 114 -5.35 11.76 15.46
N PRO A 115 -5.27 12.87 14.66
CA PRO A 115 -6.24 13.11 13.61
C PRO A 115 -6.14 12.11 12.45
N GLY A 116 -4.96 11.51 12.17
CA GLY A 116 -4.79 10.47 11.18
C GLY A 116 -5.50 9.17 11.56
N ILE A 117 -5.34 8.72 12.80
CA ILE A 117 -6.02 7.53 13.36
C ILE A 117 -7.54 7.70 13.32
N ARG A 118 -8.04 8.92 13.56
CA ARG A 118 -9.47 9.24 13.49
C ARG A 118 -9.99 9.42 12.05
N GLY A 119 -9.11 9.43 11.05
CA GLY A 119 -9.48 9.69 9.67
C GLY A 119 -9.95 11.13 9.40
N GLU A 120 -9.64 12.05 10.31
CA GLU A 120 -9.92 13.51 10.19
C GLU A 120 -8.94 14.17 9.22
N LYS A 121 -7.72 13.62 9.11
CA LYS A 121 -6.68 14.02 8.15
C LYS A 121 -6.16 12.83 7.39
N ILE A 122 -5.88 13.02 6.11
CA ILE A 122 -5.35 11.99 5.19
C ILE A 122 -3.91 12.33 4.86
N TYR A 123 -3.03 11.32 4.82
CA TYR A 123 -1.61 11.52 4.58
C TYR A 123 -1.11 10.76 3.36
N ALA A 124 -0.05 11.30 2.76
CA ALA A 124 0.69 10.71 1.67
C ALA A 124 2.18 10.65 2.00
N LEU A 125 2.90 9.77 1.30
CA LEU A 125 4.36 9.68 1.34
C LEU A 125 4.94 10.05 -0.03
N ALA A 126 5.78 11.09 -0.09
CA ALA A 126 6.34 11.64 -1.31
C ALA A 126 7.86 11.39 -1.39
N MET A 127 8.23 10.30 -2.06
CA MET A 127 9.63 9.92 -2.30
C MET A 127 10.01 10.12 -3.77
N THR A 128 9.30 9.47 -4.67
CA THR A 128 9.61 9.36 -6.11
C THR A 128 9.60 10.70 -6.81
N GLU A 129 10.56 10.89 -7.72
CA GLU A 129 10.69 12.06 -8.60
C GLU A 129 10.78 11.62 -10.06
N PRO A 130 10.67 12.53 -11.05
CA PRO A 130 10.83 12.18 -12.45
C PRO A 130 12.13 11.42 -12.77
N ASN A 131 13.24 11.77 -12.09
CA ASN A 131 14.56 11.17 -12.29
C ASN A 131 15.00 10.21 -11.16
N ALA A 132 14.20 10.03 -10.09
CA ALA A 132 14.55 9.22 -8.94
C ALA A 132 13.38 8.31 -8.52
N GLY A 133 13.40 7.07 -9.00
CA GLY A 133 12.45 6.01 -8.60
C GLY A 133 13.17 4.89 -7.87
N SER A 134 13.73 3.92 -8.62
CA SER A 134 14.50 2.81 -8.03
C SER A 134 15.78 3.28 -7.29
N ASP A 135 16.45 4.32 -7.79
CA ASP A 135 17.55 4.99 -7.09
C ASP A 135 17.02 6.17 -6.25
N LEU A 136 16.46 5.89 -5.08
CA LEU A 136 16.00 6.92 -4.14
C LEU A 136 17.13 7.83 -3.63
N ALA A 137 18.37 7.38 -3.70
CA ALA A 137 19.51 8.21 -3.33
C ALA A 137 19.82 9.31 -4.36
N ALA A 138 19.17 9.28 -5.53
CA ALA A 138 19.25 10.31 -6.56
C ALA A 138 18.17 11.39 -6.44
N ILE A 139 17.39 11.43 -5.35
CA ILE A 139 16.40 12.49 -5.09
C ILE A 139 17.03 13.87 -5.22
N GLU A 140 16.43 14.74 -6.03
CA GLU A 140 16.90 16.07 -6.40
C GLU A 140 16.10 17.22 -5.77
N THR A 141 14.87 16.97 -5.25
CA THR A 141 14.12 17.97 -4.48
C THR A 141 14.98 18.48 -3.34
N LYS A 142 15.32 19.77 -3.36
CA LYS A 142 16.33 20.40 -2.46
C LYS A 142 15.65 21.17 -1.36
N GLY A 143 16.21 21.06 -0.15
CA GLY A 143 15.92 21.92 0.99
C GLY A 143 17.17 22.67 1.43
N ARG A 144 17.05 24.00 1.58
CA ARG A 144 18.10 24.81 2.17
C ARG A 144 17.59 25.49 3.44
N PRO A 145 18.42 25.61 4.49
CA PRO A 145 18.03 26.34 5.67
C PRO A 145 17.88 27.85 5.36
N ASP A 146 16.93 28.53 6.02
CA ASP A 146 16.68 29.97 5.91
C ASP A 146 16.19 30.50 7.27
N GLY A 147 17.11 30.89 8.14
CA GLY A 147 16.84 31.15 9.55
C GLY A 147 16.40 29.88 10.28
N ASP A 148 15.25 29.95 10.94
CA ASP A 148 14.63 28.80 11.62
C ASP A 148 13.74 27.95 10.70
N ASP A 149 13.72 28.23 9.41
CA ASP A 149 12.89 27.54 8.41
C ASP A 149 13.75 26.82 7.37
N TRP A 150 13.07 26.07 6.52
CA TRP A 150 13.61 25.44 5.32
C TRP A 150 12.87 25.92 4.08
N ILE A 151 13.62 26.21 3.02
CA ILE A 151 13.05 26.51 1.70
C ILE A 151 13.24 25.29 0.80
N ILE A 152 12.11 24.71 0.37
CA ILE A 152 12.09 23.48 -0.42
C ILE A 152 11.70 23.80 -1.86
N ASN A 153 12.48 23.24 -2.81
CA ASN A 153 12.27 23.36 -4.26
C ASN A 153 12.43 22.00 -4.94
N GLY A 154 11.48 21.63 -5.79
CA GLY A 154 11.51 20.39 -6.55
C GLY A 154 10.13 19.87 -6.91
N ALA A 155 10.06 18.60 -7.34
CA ALA A 155 8.81 17.95 -7.71
C ALA A 155 8.81 16.48 -7.27
N LYS A 156 7.63 15.99 -6.92
CA LYS A 156 7.39 14.57 -6.61
C LYS A 156 6.37 13.99 -7.57
N LEU A 157 6.56 12.72 -7.95
CA LEU A 157 5.77 12.08 -8.97
C LEU A 157 5.21 10.74 -8.47
N TYR A 158 4.04 10.36 -8.96
CA TYR A 158 3.33 9.12 -8.62
C TYR A 158 2.92 9.03 -7.14
N ILE A 159 2.52 10.14 -6.54
CA ILE A 159 2.16 10.21 -5.12
C ILE A 159 0.71 9.81 -4.90
N THR A 160 0.48 8.62 -4.37
CA THR A 160 -0.85 8.15 -3.97
C THR A 160 -1.38 9.00 -2.81
N ASN A 161 -2.67 9.31 -2.81
CA ASN A 161 -3.34 10.28 -1.96
C ASN A 161 -2.89 11.74 -2.18
N GLY A 162 -1.97 12.01 -3.11
CA GLY A 162 -1.38 13.34 -3.27
C GLY A 162 -2.38 14.46 -3.61
N VAL A 163 -3.52 14.12 -4.21
CA VAL A 163 -4.60 15.10 -4.48
C VAL A 163 -5.39 15.42 -3.20
N ARG A 164 -5.71 14.40 -2.41
CA ARG A 164 -6.57 14.51 -1.22
C ARG A 164 -5.84 14.76 0.09
N ALA A 165 -4.53 14.45 0.15
CA ALA A 165 -3.76 14.52 1.39
C ALA A 165 -3.83 15.90 2.04
N ASP A 166 -4.00 15.91 3.37
CA ASP A 166 -3.93 17.09 4.21
C ASP A 166 -2.49 17.40 4.64
N MET A 167 -1.62 16.38 4.63
CA MET A 167 -0.18 16.50 4.89
C MET A 167 0.57 15.43 4.09
N VAL A 168 1.79 15.77 3.65
CA VAL A 168 2.67 14.87 2.91
C VAL A 168 3.99 14.70 3.64
N VAL A 169 4.36 13.46 3.97
CA VAL A 169 5.72 13.13 4.40
C VAL A 169 6.62 13.17 3.17
N THR A 170 7.52 14.14 3.10
CA THR A 170 8.29 14.44 1.89
C THR A 170 9.79 14.23 2.10
N ALA A 171 10.40 13.42 1.24
CA ALA A 171 11.85 13.22 1.22
C ALA A 171 12.54 14.35 0.44
N VAL A 172 13.51 15.01 1.07
CA VAL A 172 14.17 16.22 0.53
C VAL A 172 15.67 16.09 0.69
N ARG A 173 16.44 16.52 -0.32
CA ARG A 173 17.90 16.61 -0.32
C ARG A 173 18.36 17.85 0.46
N THR A 174 18.97 17.63 1.62
CA THR A 174 19.45 18.69 2.52
C THR A 174 20.96 18.71 2.71
N GLY A 175 21.65 17.66 2.26
CA GLY A 175 23.10 17.54 2.32
C GLY A 175 23.70 16.94 1.05
N PRO A 176 25.02 17.05 0.87
CA PRO A 176 25.72 16.59 -0.34
C PRO A 176 25.92 15.06 -0.37
N GLU A 177 25.84 14.37 0.77
CA GLU A 177 26.10 12.94 0.87
C GLU A 177 25.00 12.14 0.20
N LYS A 178 25.39 11.14 -0.63
CA LYS A 178 24.42 10.33 -1.38
C LYS A 178 23.39 9.66 -0.46
N TRP A 179 23.83 8.99 0.60
CA TRP A 179 22.99 8.22 1.51
C TRP A 179 22.60 8.99 2.78
N GLY A 180 23.46 9.87 3.25
CA GLY A 180 23.28 10.68 4.46
C GLY A 180 22.71 12.08 4.20
N GLY A 181 22.34 12.43 2.97
CA GLY A 181 21.95 13.80 2.63
C GLY A 181 20.44 14.01 2.45
N LEU A 182 19.58 13.07 2.89
CA LEU A 182 18.14 13.22 2.83
C LEU A 182 17.55 13.52 4.19
N THR A 183 16.49 14.35 4.22
CA THR A 183 15.67 14.65 5.39
C THR A 183 14.20 14.44 5.05
N LEU A 184 13.41 13.96 6.00
CA LEU A 184 11.96 13.90 5.87
C LEU A 184 11.32 15.17 6.45
N PHE A 185 10.33 15.69 5.74
CA PHE A 185 9.53 16.84 6.16
C PHE A 185 8.06 16.51 6.18
N LEU A 186 7.35 16.98 7.19
CA LEU A 186 5.90 17.03 7.26
C LEU A 186 5.46 18.36 6.63
N ILE A 187 4.80 18.28 5.47
CA ILE A 187 4.38 19.49 4.72
C ILE A 187 2.86 19.47 4.62
N ASP A 188 2.21 20.39 5.31
CA ASP A 188 0.75 20.52 5.30
C ASP A 188 0.24 21.06 3.97
N LYS A 189 -0.95 20.63 3.57
CA LYS A 189 -1.70 21.21 2.45
C LYS A 189 -1.95 22.69 2.72
N GLY A 190 -1.73 23.51 1.69
CA GLY A 190 -1.87 24.96 1.79
C GLY A 190 -0.62 25.68 2.26
N THR A 191 0.48 24.97 2.57
CA THR A 191 1.79 25.62 2.77
C THR A 191 2.15 26.44 1.52
N PRO A 192 2.48 27.73 1.66
CA PRO A 192 2.87 28.58 0.52
C PRO A 192 4.02 27.95 -0.26
N GLY A 193 3.85 27.85 -1.59
CA GLY A 193 4.82 27.21 -2.48
C GLY A 193 4.64 25.70 -2.64
N PHE A 194 3.72 25.04 -1.93
CA PHE A 194 3.32 23.66 -2.17
C PHE A 194 2.04 23.60 -3.03
N THR A 195 2.08 22.89 -4.15
CA THR A 195 0.95 22.69 -5.06
C THR A 195 0.81 21.27 -5.54
N VAL A 196 -0.42 20.84 -5.76
CA VAL A 196 -0.75 19.64 -6.54
C VAL A 196 -0.81 20.06 -8.01
N ALA A 197 0.23 19.72 -8.76
CA ALA A 197 0.35 20.16 -10.15
C ALA A 197 -0.60 19.41 -11.08
N LYS A 198 -0.77 18.09 -10.85
CA LYS A 198 -1.61 17.25 -11.70
C LYS A 198 -2.10 16.01 -10.95
N LYS A 199 -3.39 15.64 -11.16
CA LYS A 199 -3.88 14.27 -10.95
C LYS A 199 -3.44 13.44 -12.16
N LEU A 200 -2.82 12.28 -11.91
CA LEU A 200 -2.29 11.41 -12.96
C LEU A 200 -3.31 10.33 -13.34
N ASP A 201 -3.46 10.11 -14.64
CA ASP A 201 -4.26 9.01 -15.17
C ASP A 201 -3.48 7.70 -15.08
N LYS A 202 -4.17 6.61 -14.71
CA LYS A 202 -3.56 5.30 -14.49
C LYS A 202 -4.28 4.22 -15.28
N ILE A 203 -3.60 3.14 -15.61
CA ILE A 203 -4.22 1.96 -16.24
C ILE A 203 -5.01 1.10 -15.25
N GLY A 204 -4.83 1.29 -13.95
CA GLY A 204 -5.52 0.59 -12.87
C GLY A 204 -5.53 1.39 -11.58
N LEU A 205 -6.10 0.82 -10.50
CA LEU A 205 -6.29 1.47 -9.20
C LEU A 205 -7.05 2.79 -9.34
N TRP A 206 -8.08 2.81 -10.19
CA TRP A 206 -8.79 4.05 -10.55
C TRP A 206 -9.47 4.70 -9.36
N SER A 207 -9.99 3.92 -8.42
CA SER A 207 -10.63 4.44 -7.21
C SER A 207 -9.69 5.22 -6.27
N SER A 208 -8.36 5.19 -6.46
CA SER A 208 -7.42 6.07 -5.74
C SER A 208 -6.88 7.18 -6.62
N ASP A 209 -6.59 8.34 -6.04
CA ASP A 209 -5.84 9.37 -6.73
C ASP A 209 -4.33 9.13 -6.66
N THR A 210 -3.64 9.68 -7.66
CA THR A 210 -2.19 9.72 -7.72
C THR A 210 -1.78 11.06 -8.33
N ALA A 211 -0.83 11.75 -7.74
CA ALA A 211 -0.51 13.12 -8.10
C ALA A 211 0.96 13.34 -8.47
N GLU A 212 1.17 14.42 -9.21
CA GLU A 212 2.41 15.19 -9.28
C GLU A 212 2.32 16.35 -8.30
N LEU A 213 3.33 16.49 -7.43
CA LEU A 213 3.45 17.55 -6.43
C LEU A 213 4.63 18.44 -6.80
N VAL A 214 4.46 19.76 -6.64
CA VAL A 214 5.50 20.76 -6.93
C VAL A 214 5.73 21.63 -5.70
N PHE A 215 6.98 21.87 -5.40
CA PHE A 215 7.46 22.75 -4.35
C PHE A 215 8.27 23.89 -4.99
N GLN A 216 7.82 25.12 -4.83
CA GLN A 216 8.48 26.32 -5.36
C GLN A 216 8.63 27.34 -4.24
N ASP A 217 9.85 27.49 -3.77
CA ASP A 217 10.18 28.30 -2.59
C ASP A 217 9.25 27.96 -1.40
N CYS A 218 8.93 26.68 -1.26
CA CYS A 218 8.03 26.18 -0.23
C CYS A 218 8.70 26.34 1.14
N ARG A 219 8.16 27.22 1.99
CA ARG A 219 8.70 27.52 3.31
C ARG A 219 8.09 26.59 4.36
N VAL A 220 8.96 25.79 4.97
CA VAL A 220 8.59 24.81 5.99
C VAL A 220 9.36 25.13 7.28
N PRO A 221 8.70 25.29 8.43
CA PRO A 221 9.37 25.55 9.70
C PRO A 221 10.25 24.38 10.14
N ALA A 222 11.27 24.62 10.97
CA ALA A 222 12.12 23.56 11.52
C ALA A 222 11.31 22.48 12.27
N SER A 223 10.18 22.83 12.85
CA SER A 223 9.25 21.87 13.48
C SER A 223 8.61 20.90 12.50
N GLY A 224 8.69 21.15 11.19
CA GLY A 224 8.26 20.23 10.14
C GLY A 224 9.29 19.16 9.80
N VAL A 225 10.51 19.21 10.32
CA VAL A 225 11.50 18.13 10.15
C VAL A 225 11.05 16.89 10.91
N LEU A 226 10.95 15.77 10.22
CA LEU A 226 10.61 14.47 10.83
C LEU A 226 11.89 13.69 11.13
N GLY A 227 12.13 13.42 12.39
CA GLY A 227 13.34 12.77 12.87
C GLY A 227 14.57 13.69 12.82
N GLN A 228 15.69 13.20 12.32
CA GLN A 228 16.95 13.92 12.28
C GLN A 228 17.26 14.42 10.86
N VAL A 229 17.81 15.63 10.77
CA VAL A 229 18.34 16.19 9.50
C VAL A 229 19.41 15.24 8.94
N ASN A 230 19.35 15.01 7.64
CA ASN A 230 20.26 14.13 6.89
C ASN A 230 20.15 12.62 7.22
N HIS A 231 19.13 12.18 7.97
CA HIS A 231 18.89 10.76 8.26
C HIS A 231 17.68 10.17 7.49
N GLY A 232 17.01 10.97 6.66
CA GLY A 232 15.78 10.59 5.95
C GLY A 232 15.90 9.34 5.09
N PHE A 233 17.07 9.07 4.49
CA PHE A 233 17.27 7.83 3.73
C PHE A 233 17.12 6.58 4.62
N PHE A 234 17.71 6.60 5.80
CA PHE A 234 17.62 5.46 6.74
C PHE A 234 16.20 5.30 7.27
N HIS A 235 15.49 6.40 7.54
CA HIS A 235 14.09 6.39 7.94
C HIS A 235 13.20 5.75 6.86
N LEU A 236 13.42 6.09 5.57
CA LEU A 236 12.72 5.47 4.44
C LEU A 236 13.06 3.98 4.28
N MET A 237 14.33 3.58 4.45
CA MET A 237 14.69 2.17 4.36
C MET A 237 14.06 1.33 5.48
N TRP A 238 13.83 1.91 6.63
CA TRP A 238 13.08 1.27 7.72
C TRP A 238 11.59 1.16 7.36
N GLU A 239 10.98 2.24 6.91
CA GLU A 239 9.55 2.30 6.57
C GLU A 239 9.19 1.32 5.44
N LEU A 240 9.98 1.29 4.36
CA LEU A 240 9.76 0.43 3.19
C LEU A 240 9.64 -1.07 3.52
N GLN A 241 10.15 -1.53 4.66
CA GLN A 241 9.98 -2.93 5.05
C GLN A 241 8.53 -3.22 5.45
N GLY A 242 7.90 -2.33 6.22
CA GLY A 242 6.49 -2.41 6.59
C GLY A 242 5.58 -2.32 5.37
N GLU A 243 5.79 -1.32 4.51
CA GLU A 243 5.10 -1.13 3.24
C GLU A 243 5.11 -2.40 2.37
N ARG A 244 6.29 -2.98 2.14
CA ARG A 244 6.46 -4.18 1.30
C ARG A 244 5.71 -5.38 1.86
N LEU A 245 5.73 -5.58 3.17
CA LEU A 245 5.10 -6.74 3.79
C LEU A 245 3.58 -6.63 3.79
N ILE A 246 3.02 -5.45 4.10
CA ILE A 246 1.57 -5.21 4.01
C ILE A 246 1.10 -5.23 2.56
N GLY A 247 1.87 -4.65 1.63
CA GLY A 247 1.61 -4.75 0.20
C GLY A 247 1.60 -6.20 -0.30
N SER A 248 2.45 -7.06 0.29
CA SER A 248 2.47 -8.50 0.01
C SER A 248 1.21 -9.21 0.52
N ALA A 249 0.71 -8.84 1.71
CA ALA A 249 -0.56 -9.37 2.23
C ALA A 249 -1.75 -8.96 1.33
N GLY A 250 -1.78 -7.70 0.89
CA GLY A 250 -2.76 -7.23 -0.09
C GLY A 250 -2.68 -7.97 -1.44
N ALA A 251 -1.46 -8.29 -1.91
CA ALA A 251 -1.25 -9.09 -3.12
C ALA A 251 -1.82 -10.51 -2.98
N VAL A 252 -1.59 -11.18 -1.84
CA VAL A 252 -2.16 -12.49 -1.52
C VAL A 252 -3.69 -12.43 -1.53
N ALA A 253 -4.29 -11.42 -0.92
CA ALA A 253 -5.73 -11.25 -0.89
C ALA A 253 -6.33 -10.97 -2.28
N GLY A 254 -5.67 -10.15 -3.10
CA GLY A 254 -6.06 -9.93 -4.49
C GLY A 254 -5.98 -11.19 -5.34
N ALA A 255 -4.94 -12.02 -5.14
CA ALA A 255 -4.80 -13.32 -5.78
C ALA A 255 -5.89 -14.31 -5.36
N GLU A 256 -6.24 -14.35 -4.06
CA GLU A 256 -7.35 -15.15 -3.55
C GLU A 256 -8.67 -14.74 -4.22
N ARG A 257 -8.92 -13.43 -4.31
CA ARG A 257 -10.11 -12.90 -4.98
C ARG A 257 -10.17 -13.31 -6.46
N ALA A 258 -9.05 -13.25 -7.19
CA ALA A 258 -8.97 -13.70 -8.57
C ALA A 258 -9.28 -15.20 -8.71
N LEU A 259 -8.73 -16.03 -7.83
CA LEU A 259 -9.00 -17.47 -7.81
C LEU A 259 -10.46 -17.78 -7.49
N GLU A 260 -11.09 -17.08 -6.51
CA GLU A 260 -12.53 -17.21 -6.20
C GLU A 260 -13.40 -16.92 -7.43
N LEU A 261 -13.10 -15.82 -8.15
CA LEU A 261 -13.81 -15.45 -9.37
C LEU A 261 -13.66 -16.50 -10.47
N ALA A 262 -12.44 -17.01 -10.67
CA ALA A 262 -12.19 -18.08 -11.63
C ALA A 262 -12.97 -19.36 -11.28
N LEU A 263 -12.91 -19.80 -10.02
CA LEU A 263 -13.62 -21.00 -9.54
C LEU A 263 -15.15 -20.88 -9.74
N LYS A 264 -15.70 -19.70 -9.42
CA LYS A 264 -17.11 -19.44 -9.66
C LYS A 264 -17.43 -19.54 -11.14
N PHE A 265 -16.71 -18.82 -12.00
CA PHE A 265 -16.97 -18.76 -13.43
C PHE A 265 -16.85 -20.13 -14.10
N VAL A 266 -15.80 -20.92 -13.83
CA VAL A 266 -15.61 -22.21 -14.49
C VAL A 266 -16.64 -23.28 -14.08
N ASN A 267 -17.29 -23.10 -12.92
CA ASN A 267 -18.38 -23.99 -12.48
C ASN A 267 -19.74 -23.59 -13.06
N GLU A 268 -19.96 -22.30 -13.36
CA GLU A 268 -21.20 -21.78 -13.93
C GLU A 268 -21.20 -21.85 -15.47
N ARG A 269 -20.06 -21.55 -16.11
CA ARG A 269 -19.93 -21.51 -17.57
C ARG A 269 -19.85 -22.91 -18.15
N SER A 270 -20.74 -23.22 -19.08
CA SER A 270 -20.75 -24.51 -19.80
C SER A 270 -20.30 -24.35 -21.25
N ALA A 271 -19.51 -25.31 -21.73
CA ALA A 271 -19.12 -25.48 -23.13
C ALA A 271 -18.96 -26.98 -23.44
N PHE A 272 -19.23 -27.38 -24.67
CA PHE A 272 -19.16 -28.78 -25.09
C PHE A 272 -19.97 -29.73 -24.19
N GLY A 273 -21.16 -29.25 -23.75
CA GLY A 273 -22.12 -30.04 -22.98
C GLY A 273 -21.84 -30.21 -21.48
N ARG A 274 -20.87 -29.48 -20.91
CA ARG A 274 -20.53 -29.57 -19.48
C ARG A 274 -19.90 -28.27 -18.94
N PRO A 275 -19.90 -28.03 -17.61
CA PRO A 275 -19.17 -26.92 -17.01
C PRO A 275 -17.68 -26.97 -17.43
N ILE A 276 -17.11 -25.80 -17.75
CA ILE A 276 -15.73 -25.74 -18.25
C ILE A 276 -14.70 -26.18 -17.20
N GLY A 277 -15.02 -26.05 -15.92
CA GLY A 277 -14.20 -26.56 -14.81
C GLY A 277 -14.02 -28.09 -14.80
N LYS A 278 -14.75 -28.83 -15.64
CA LYS A 278 -14.56 -30.29 -15.81
C LYS A 278 -13.47 -30.65 -16.82
N PHE A 279 -12.92 -29.67 -17.56
CA PHE A 279 -11.79 -29.91 -18.46
C PHE A 279 -10.48 -30.00 -17.69
N GLN A 280 -9.67 -31.04 -17.96
CA GLN A 280 -8.45 -31.30 -17.22
C GLN A 280 -7.45 -30.13 -17.29
N ALA A 281 -7.32 -29.47 -18.44
CA ALA A 281 -6.41 -28.34 -18.63
C ALA A 281 -6.73 -27.18 -17.67
N LEU A 282 -8.02 -26.86 -17.46
CA LEU A 282 -8.42 -25.82 -16.52
C LEU A 282 -8.25 -26.24 -15.05
N ARG A 283 -8.54 -27.51 -14.75
CA ARG A 283 -8.34 -28.06 -13.39
C ARG A 283 -6.88 -28.01 -12.96
N HIS A 284 -5.94 -28.33 -13.87
CA HIS A 284 -4.51 -28.27 -13.57
C HIS A 284 -4.08 -26.83 -13.29
N ARG A 285 -4.49 -25.84 -14.13
CA ARG A 285 -4.18 -24.43 -13.90
C ARG A 285 -4.75 -23.92 -12.58
N LEU A 286 -5.98 -24.29 -12.22
CA LEU A 286 -6.56 -23.93 -10.92
C LEU A 286 -5.79 -24.53 -9.74
N ALA A 287 -5.26 -25.74 -9.88
CA ALA A 287 -4.41 -26.37 -8.87
C ALA A 287 -3.06 -25.62 -8.73
N ASP A 288 -2.44 -25.22 -9.85
CA ASP A 288 -1.22 -24.39 -9.84
C ASP A 288 -1.47 -23.03 -9.19
N MET A 289 -2.56 -22.35 -9.55
CA MET A 289 -2.96 -21.08 -8.95
C MET A 289 -3.16 -21.19 -7.42
N ALA A 290 -3.84 -22.25 -6.97
CA ALA A 290 -4.04 -22.50 -5.54
C ALA A 290 -2.73 -22.80 -4.82
N THR A 291 -1.80 -23.50 -5.45
CA THR A 291 -0.47 -23.81 -4.90
C THR A 291 0.37 -22.54 -4.77
N ASP A 292 0.42 -21.70 -5.81
CA ASP A 292 1.13 -20.42 -5.80
C ASP A 292 0.58 -19.47 -4.73
N LEU A 293 -0.76 -19.40 -4.62
CA LEU A 293 -1.44 -18.59 -3.61
C LEU A 293 -1.06 -19.02 -2.19
N GLU A 294 -1.11 -20.33 -1.91
CA GLU A 294 -0.78 -20.85 -0.58
C GLU A 294 0.70 -20.66 -0.25
N ALA A 295 1.61 -20.88 -1.21
CA ALA A 295 3.03 -20.61 -1.03
C ALA A 295 3.29 -19.12 -0.70
N ALA A 296 2.63 -18.19 -1.42
CA ALA A 296 2.73 -16.76 -1.15
C ALA A 296 2.19 -16.42 0.25
N ARG A 297 1.04 -16.96 0.63
CA ARG A 297 0.40 -16.77 1.93
C ARG A 297 1.32 -17.20 3.07
N GLN A 298 1.87 -18.40 3.01
CA GLN A 298 2.75 -18.93 4.04
C GLN A 298 4.04 -18.13 4.19
N LEU A 299 4.62 -17.68 3.06
CA LEU A 299 5.81 -16.82 3.08
C LEU A 299 5.51 -15.49 3.78
N VAL A 300 4.38 -14.84 3.45
CA VAL A 300 3.98 -13.56 4.05
C VAL A 300 3.69 -13.72 5.55
N TYR A 301 2.90 -14.72 5.94
CA TYR A 301 2.52 -14.90 7.35
C TYR A 301 3.72 -15.29 8.23
N THR A 302 4.59 -16.17 7.75
CA THR A 302 5.83 -16.53 8.46
C THR A 302 6.74 -15.31 8.64
N THR A 303 6.86 -14.47 7.60
CA THR A 303 7.68 -13.26 7.69
C THR A 303 7.07 -12.23 8.64
N ALA A 304 5.75 -12.04 8.61
CA ALA A 304 5.04 -11.17 9.54
C ALA A 304 5.20 -11.64 11.00
N TRP A 305 5.11 -12.92 11.24
CA TRP A 305 5.35 -13.51 12.57
C TRP A 305 6.77 -13.23 13.08
N ARG A 306 7.79 -13.28 12.20
CA ARG A 306 9.16 -12.92 12.54
C ARG A 306 9.33 -11.43 12.81
N VAL A 307 8.68 -10.56 12.01
CA VAL A 307 8.65 -9.09 12.25
C VAL A 307 8.09 -8.79 13.65
N GLN A 308 6.96 -9.42 14.00
CA GLN A 308 6.33 -9.23 15.32
C GLN A 308 7.24 -9.64 16.49
N ARG A 309 8.18 -10.53 16.26
CA ARG A 309 9.22 -10.94 17.23
C ARG A 309 10.45 -10.04 17.24
N GLY A 310 10.47 -8.97 16.45
CA GLY A 310 11.60 -8.05 16.36
C GLY A 310 12.80 -8.59 15.57
N GLU A 311 12.61 -9.63 14.76
CA GLU A 311 13.68 -10.19 13.94
C GLU A 311 14.02 -9.31 12.74
N GLN A 312 15.29 -9.31 12.32
CA GLN A 312 15.72 -8.65 11.10
C GLN A 312 15.37 -9.54 9.88
N VAL A 313 14.46 -9.05 9.05
CA VAL A 313 13.85 -9.86 7.98
C VAL A 313 13.88 -9.15 6.60
N LEU A 314 14.86 -8.28 6.36
CA LEU A 314 14.97 -7.52 5.10
C LEU A 314 14.95 -8.42 3.86
N LYS A 315 15.68 -9.55 3.91
CA LYS A 315 15.70 -10.54 2.84
C LYS A 315 14.34 -11.17 2.64
N GLU A 316 13.72 -11.64 3.69
CA GLU A 316 12.43 -12.33 3.66
C GLU A 316 11.29 -11.40 3.22
N VAL A 317 11.27 -10.15 3.69
CA VAL A 317 10.31 -9.12 3.21
C VAL A 317 10.48 -8.86 1.71
N SER A 318 11.72 -8.80 1.22
CA SER A 318 12.00 -8.66 -0.22
C SER A 318 11.53 -9.89 -1.02
N MET A 319 11.70 -11.09 -0.46
CA MET A 319 11.17 -12.33 -1.04
C MET A 319 9.63 -12.34 -1.05
N CYS A 320 8.98 -11.91 0.04
CA CYS A 320 7.52 -11.76 0.10
C CYS A 320 7.02 -10.89 -1.03
N LYS A 321 7.58 -9.68 -1.16
CA LYS A 321 7.17 -8.71 -2.17
C LYS A 321 7.38 -9.24 -3.59
N LEU A 322 8.53 -9.82 -3.88
CA LEU A 322 8.85 -10.38 -5.18
C LEU A 322 7.89 -11.52 -5.55
N PHE A 323 7.76 -12.51 -4.67
CA PHE A 323 6.99 -13.70 -4.96
C PHE A 323 5.49 -13.43 -5.00
N SER A 324 4.93 -12.73 -3.99
CA SER A 324 3.50 -12.46 -3.91
C SER A 324 3.00 -11.59 -5.07
N ALA A 325 3.77 -10.56 -5.48
CA ALA A 325 3.40 -9.71 -6.60
C ALA A 325 3.39 -10.47 -7.94
N GLN A 326 4.37 -11.36 -8.15
CA GLN A 326 4.41 -12.20 -9.34
C GLN A 326 3.31 -13.26 -9.34
N ALA A 327 3.08 -13.93 -8.21
CA ALA A 327 2.02 -14.93 -8.06
C ALA A 327 0.64 -14.28 -8.27
N ALA A 328 0.38 -13.13 -7.66
CA ALA A 328 -0.89 -12.42 -7.82
C ALA A 328 -1.17 -12.06 -9.28
N PHE A 329 -0.16 -11.55 -10.00
CA PHE A 329 -0.33 -11.21 -11.41
C PHE A 329 -0.57 -12.46 -12.27
N ARG A 330 0.18 -13.56 -12.06
CA ARG A 330 -0.06 -14.83 -12.78
C ARG A 330 -1.46 -15.36 -12.52
N ILE A 331 -1.90 -15.39 -11.26
CA ILE A 331 -3.22 -15.89 -10.87
C ILE A 331 -4.33 -15.02 -11.49
N ALA A 332 -4.18 -13.69 -11.47
CA ALA A 332 -5.15 -12.79 -12.08
C ALA A 332 -5.21 -12.96 -13.61
N ASP A 333 -4.06 -13.17 -14.28
CA ASP A 333 -3.97 -13.37 -15.71
C ASP A 333 -4.63 -14.68 -16.14
N GLU A 334 -4.33 -15.78 -15.44
CA GLU A 334 -4.98 -17.09 -15.68
C GLU A 334 -6.49 -17.05 -15.39
N ALA A 335 -6.89 -16.33 -14.33
CA ALA A 335 -8.30 -16.16 -14.00
C ALA A 335 -9.04 -15.38 -15.11
N LEU A 336 -8.46 -14.29 -15.62
CA LEU A 336 -8.99 -13.53 -16.74
C LEU A 336 -9.08 -14.40 -18.00
N GLN A 337 -8.04 -15.16 -18.31
CA GLN A 337 -8.01 -16.08 -19.44
C GLN A 337 -9.14 -17.11 -19.37
N MET A 338 -9.45 -17.65 -18.17
CA MET A 338 -10.55 -18.59 -17.96
C MET A 338 -11.92 -17.97 -18.23
N HIS A 339 -12.09 -16.66 -18.04
CA HIS A 339 -13.31 -15.93 -18.37
C HIS A 339 -13.50 -15.73 -19.89
N GLY A 340 -12.44 -15.96 -20.71
CA GLY A 340 -12.51 -15.75 -22.16
C GLY A 340 -12.90 -14.32 -22.52
N GLY A 341 -13.78 -14.12 -23.49
CA GLY A 341 -14.22 -12.79 -23.92
C GLY A 341 -14.86 -11.95 -22.80
N ALA A 342 -15.54 -12.60 -21.85
CA ALA A 342 -16.11 -11.93 -20.68
C ALA A 342 -15.02 -11.28 -19.82
N GLY A 343 -13.86 -11.92 -19.65
CA GLY A 343 -12.74 -11.39 -18.88
C GLY A 343 -12.15 -10.10 -19.45
N TYR A 344 -12.36 -9.84 -20.75
CA TYR A 344 -11.87 -8.62 -21.40
C TYR A 344 -12.85 -7.44 -21.34
N MET A 345 -14.03 -7.66 -20.73
CA MET A 345 -15.06 -6.62 -20.59
C MET A 345 -14.95 -5.97 -19.20
N SER A 346 -15.06 -4.63 -19.18
CA SER A 346 -14.91 -3.83 -17.95
C SER A 346 -15.98 -4.10 -16.89
N GLU A 347 -17.14 -4.62 -17.28
CA GLU A 347 -18.24 -5.01 -16.38
C GLU A 347 -17.93 -6.27 -15.55
N TYR A 348 -16.92 -7.07 -15.94
CA TYR A 348 -16.49 -8.22 -15.17
C TYR A 348 -15.36 -7.85 -14.20
N LEU A 349 -15.57 -8.09 -12.93
CA LEU A 349 -14.63 -7.72 -11.86
C LEU A 349 -13.20 -8.26 -12.10
N ILE A 350 -13.06 -9.41 -12.77
CA ILE A 350 -11.75 -9.98 -13.04
C ILE A 350 -10.86 -9.08 -13.90
N SER A 351 -11.44 -8.31 -14.83
CA SER A 351 -10.71 -7.34 -15.64
C SER A 351 -10.07 -6.24 -14.78
N ARG A 352 -10.80 -5.78 -13.76
CA ARG A 352 -10.33 -4.81 -12.76
C ARG A 352 -9.20 -5.40 -11.92
N VAL A 353 -9.41 -6.60 -11.36
CA VAL A 353 -8.39 -7.28 -10.57
C VAL A 353 -7.09 -7.48 -11.38
N TRP A 354 -7.21 -7.90 -12.64
CA TRP A 354 -6.06 -8.11 -13.52
C TRP A 354 -5.26 -6.82 -13.78
N ARG A 355 -5.90 -5.72 -14.15
CA ARG A 355 -5.20 -4.45 -14.43
C ARG A 355 -4.58 -3.87 -13.16
N ASP A 356 -5.24 -3.97 -12.01
CA ASP A 356 -4.82 -3.41 -10.74
C ASP A 356 -3.60 -4.15 -10.17
N THR A 357 -3.55 -5.48 -10.28
CA THR A 357 -2.41 -6.28 -9.80
C THR A 357 -1.11 -5.99 -10.53
N ARG A 358 -1.16 -5.39 -11.75
CA ARG A 358 0.05 -5.05 -12.49
C ARG A 358 0.96 -4.06 -11.75
N ALA A 359 0.38 -3.14 -11.00
CA ALA A 359 1.12 -2.15 -10.23
C ALA A 359 1.99 -2.76 -9.12
N LEU A 360 1.59 -3.90 -8.56
CA LEU A 360 2.28 -4.58 -7.46
C LEU A 360 3.75 -4.96 -7.80
N ARG A 361 4.07 -5.18 -9.07
CA ARG A 361 5.42 -5.52 -9.51
C ARG A 361 6.33 -4.30 -9.71
N ILE A 362 5.78 -3.09 -9.58
CA ILE A 362 6.47 -1.81 -9.82
C ILE A 362 6.60 -1.01 -8.52
N ALA A 363 5.51 -0.82 -7.79
CA ALA A 363 5.45 -0.02 -6.57
C ALA A 363 6.30 -0.64 -5.43
N ALA A 364 6.68 0.15 -4.45
CA ALA A 364 7.51 -0.24 -3.30
C ALA A 364 8.87 -0.88 -3.66
N GLY A 365 9.37 -0.59 -4.85
CA GLY A 365 10.56 -1.20 -5.47
C GLY A 365 10.19 -2.30 -6.45
N THR A 366 10.77 -2.21 -7.66
CA THR A 366 10.49 -3.17 -8.74
C THR A 366 10.94 -4.59 -8.39
N ASP A 367 10.48 -5.57 -9.18
CA ASP A 367 10.94 -6.97 -9.05
C ASP A 367 12.47 -7.07 -9.11
N GLU A 368 13.13 -6.21 -9.91
CA GLU A 368 14.59 -6.14 -10.07
C GLU A 368 15.24 -5.63 -8.79
N ILE A 369 14.70 -4.57 -8.18
CA ILE A 369 15.20 -4.04 -6.90
C ILE A 369 15.06 -5.09 -5.78
N MET A 370 13.96 -5.85 -5.75
CA MET A 370 13.82 -6.94 -4.77
C MET A 370 14.90 -8.00 -4.96
N ARG A 371 15.23 -8.38 -6.21
CA ARG A 371 16.32 -9.33 -6.52
C ARG A 371 17.67 -8.79 -6.08
N GLU A 372 17.96 -7.52 -6.32
CA GLU A 372 19.20 -6.87 -5.88
C GLU A 372 19.35 -6.89 -4.35
N ILE A 373 18.27 -6.59 -3.62
CA ILE A 373 18.30 -6.66 -2.16
C ILE A 373 18.55 -8.09 -1.69
N ILE A 374 17.85 -9.07 -2.27
CA ILE A 374 18.02 -10.49 -1.92
C ILE A 374 19.45 -10.93 -2.22
N ALA A 375 19.99 -10.62 -3.41
CA ALA A 375 21.34 -10.99 -3.82
C ALA A 375 22.41 -10.44 -2.85
N LYS A 376 22.30 -9.17 -2.47
CA LYS A 376 23.17 -8.56 -1.45
C LYS A 376 23.09 -9.26 -0.09
N GLN A 377 21.89 -9.67 0.32
CA GLN A 377 21.70 -10.41 1.59
C GLN A 377 22.22 -11.86 1.52
N LEU A 378 22.49 -12.38 0.33
CA LEU A 378 23.15 -13.66 0.08
C LEU A 378 24.67 -13.53 -0.06
N GLY A 379 25.23 -12.31 -0.01
CA GLY A 379 26.66 -12.04 -0.13
C GLY A 379 27.18 -11.91 -1.55
N LEU A 380 26.30 -11.63 -2.53
CA LEU A 380 26.60 -11.41 -3.93
C LEU A 380 26.75 -9.93 -4.27
#